data_076f2ed5276c2d31ca52a752c0a0f790
#
_entry.id   076f2ed5276c2d31ca52a752c0a0f790
#
_cell.length_a   1.000
_cell.length_b   1.000
_cell.length_c   1.000
_cell.angle_alpha   90.00
_cell.angle_beta   90.00
_cell.angle_gamma   90.00
#
_symmetry.space_group_name_H-M   'P 1'
#
loop_
_entity.id
_entity.type
_entity.pdbx_description
1 polymer ?
#
loop_
_entity_poly.entity_id
_entity_poly.type
_entity_poly.pdbx_seq_one_letter_code
_entity_poly.pdbx_strand_id
1 'polypeptide(L)'
;KALGKMSKIIAGDEMRHHIAYSEFVKEIFKIDPSEMMLAFQHMMKHKIVMPAMHLRESFGEKGSLFDDFSSVAQRVGVYTGFDYVDIIKKLNTMWEIDKITNLTPEAEKARDFLMKLPDRMYRITERIVVPDTKFNFKWMLPA
;
A
#
# COMPACT_ATOMS: atom_id res chain seq x y z
N LYS A 1 -16.15 -10.32 20.95
CA LYS A 1 -15.99 -11.68 20.34
C LYS A 1 -16.52 -11.76 18.91
N ALA A 2 -17.69 -11.17 18.57
CA ALA A 2 -18.25 -11.21 17.20
C ALA A 2 -17.38 -10.46 16.19
N LEU A 3 -16.98 -9.22 16.49
CA LEU A 3 -16.12 -8.39 15.65
C LEU A 3 -14.79 -9.11 15.31
N GLY A 4 -14.13 -9.72 16.31
CA GLY A 4 -12.90 -10.45 16.09
C GLY A 4 -13.05 -11.68 15.18
N LYS A 5 -14.20 -12.38 15.24
CA LYS A 5 -14.49 -13.46 14.29
C LYS A 5 -14.68 -12.94 12.88
N MET A 6 -15.43 -11.85 12.72
CA MET A 6 -15.67 -11.22 11.41
C MET A 6 -14.34 -10.73 10.80
N SER A 7 -13.53 -10.02 11.57
CA SER A 7 -12.22 -9.53 11.11
C SER A 7 -11.28 -10.68 10.68
N LYS A 8 -11.32 -11.81 11.39
CA LYS A 8 -10.52 -12.99 11.02
C LYS A 8 -10.98 -13.62 9.70
N ILE A 9 -12.29 -13.65 9.43
CA ILE A 9 -12.82 -14.16 8.16
C ILE A 9 -12.39 -13.23 7.02
N ILE A 10 -12.57 -11.91 7.17
CA ILE A 10 -12.15 -10.91 6.17
C ILE A 10 -10.65 -11.01 5.91
N ALA A 11 -9.82 -11.07 6.94
CA ALA A 11 -8.37 -11.23 6.78
C ALA A 11 -7.99 -12.52 6.01
N GLY A 12 -8.76 -13.60 6.20
CA GLY A 12 -8.59 -14.83 5.43
C GLY A 12 -8.95 -14.67 3.96
N ASP A 13 -10.00 -13.91 3.66
CA ASP A 13 -10.40 -13.60 2.28
C ASP A 13 -9.34 -12.71 1.60
N GLU A 14 -8.88 -11.67 2.27
CA GLU A 14 -7.83 -10.79 1.75
C GLU A 14 -6.51 -11.55 1.50
N MET A 15 -6.18 -12.52 2.35
CA MET A 15 -5.02 -13.38 2.11
C MET A 15 -5.18 -14.24 0.84
N ARG A 16 -6.38 -14.77 0.57
CA ARG A 16 -6.64 -15.51 -0.68
C ARG A 16 -6.51 -14.62 -1.92
N HIS A 17 -7.04 -13.39 -1.85
CA HIS A 17 -6.88 -12.39 -2.92
C HIS A 17 -5.40 -12.08 -3.15
N HIS A 18 -4.65 -11.81 -2.08
CA HIS A 18 -3.22 -11.55 -2.15
C HIS A 18 -2.45 -12.68 -2.86
N ILE A 19 -2.70 -13.92 -2.49
CA ILE A 19 -2.06 -15.08 -3.12
C ILE A 19 -2.43 -15.15 -4.61
N ALA A 20 -3.72 -15.04 -4.95
CA ALA A 20 -4.18 -15.13 -6.32
C ALA A 20 -3.56 -14.04 -7.21
N TYR A 21 -3.60 -12.79 -6.78
CA TYR A 21 -3.01 -11.69 -7.53
C TYR A 21 -1.49 -11.80 -7.64
N SER A 22 -0.83 -12.28 -6.60
CA SER A 22 0.62 -12.50 -6.63
C SER A 22 1.02 -13.56 -7.66
N GLU A 23 0.27 -14.64 -7.77
CA GLU A 23 0.50 -15.67 -8.80
C GLU A 23 0.19 -15.14 -10.21
N PHE A 24 -0.87 -14.35 -10.39
CA PHE A 24 -1.13 -13.72 -11.69
C PHE A 24 0.03 -12.83 -12.14
N VAL A 25 0.57 -12.02 -11.24
CA VAL A 25 1.74 -11.17 -11.56
C VAL A 25 2.95 -12.01 -11.93
N LYS A 26 3.22 -13.12 -11.24
CA LYS A 26 4.31 -14.04 -11.60
C LYS A 26 4.15 -14.62 -13.02
N GLU A 27 2.93 -15.01 -13.37
CA GLU A 27 2.66 -15.53 -14.71
C GLU A 27 2.84 -14.44 -15.78
N ILE A 28 2.42 -13.21 -15.51
CA ILE A 28 2.63 -12.09 -16.44
C ILE A 28 4.13 -11.80 -16.62
N PHE A 29 4.93 -11.84 -15.55
CA PHE A 29 6.40 -11.70 -15.66
C PHE A 29 7.05 -12.78 -16.54
N LYS A 30 6.48 -13.98 -16.64
CA LYS A 30 6.97 -15.02 -17.54
C LYS A 30 6.62 -14.73 -19.00
N ILE A 31 5.47 -14.11 -19.26
CA ILE A 31 4.95 -13.83 -20.60
C ILE A 31 5.59 -12.55 -21.17
N ASP A 32 5.54 -11.48 -20.39
CA ASP A 32 6.09 -10.17 -20.80
C ASP A 32 6.74 -9.47 -19.60
N PRO A 33 7.99 -9.80 -19.29
CA PRO A 33 8.68 -9.24 -18.13
C PRO A 33 8.89 -7.72 -18.24
N SER A 34 9.05 -7.19 -19.45
CA SER A 34 9.31 -5.77 -19.65
C SER A 34 8.08 -4.92 -19.38
N GLU A 35 6.94 -5.26 -19.98
CA GLU A 35 5.68 -4.53 -19.75
C GLU A 35 5.22 -4.66 -18.29
N MET A 36 5.35 -5.86 -17.68
CA MET A 36 5.00 -6.03 -16.28
C MET A 36 5.89 -5.20 -15.34
N MET A 37 7.18 -5.09 -15.65
CA MET A 37 8.12 -4.27 -14.88
C MET A 37 7.76 -2.78 -14.96
N LEU A 38 7.41 -2.30 -16.15
CA LEU A 38 6.96 -0.93 -16.38
C LEU A 38 5.64 -0.64 -15.67
N ALA A 39 4.68 -1.58 -15.74
CA ALA A 39 3.40 -1.47 -15.04
C ALA A 39 3.59 -1.42 -13.52
N PHE A 40 4.45 -2.26 -12.96
CA PHE A 40 4.75 -2.26 -11.54
C PHE A 40 5.40 -0.94 -11.11
N GLN A 41 6.38 -0.44 -11.88
CA GLN A 41 6.96 0.89 -11.62
C GLN A 41 5.90 1.99 -11.68
N HIS A 42 5.03 1.95 -12.69
CA HIS A 42 3.96 2.93 -12.84
C HIS A 42 3.06 2.96 -11.60
N MET A 43 2.61 1.80 -11.13
CA MET A 43 1.79 1.70 -9.91
C MET A 43 2.50 2.24 -8.68
N MET A 44 3.80 1.96 -8.54
CA MET A 44 4.58 2.43 -7.39
C MET A 44 4.90 3.93 -7.43
N LYS A 45 4.91 4.55 -8.60
CA LYS A 45 5.07 6.02 -8.75
C LYS A 45 3.78 6.78 -8.47
N HIS A 46 2.65 6.19 -8.74
CA HIS A 46 1.35 6.78 -8.47
C HIS A 46 0.93 6.43 -7.04
N LYS A 47 0.33 7.37 -6.33
CA LYS A 47 -0.24 7.08 -5.02
C LYS A 47 -1.30 5.99 -5.18
N ILE A 48 -1.11 4.88 -4.48
CA ILE A 48 -2.19 3.91 -4.31
C ILE A 48 -3.24 4.59 -3.43
N VAL A 49 -4.35 4.93 -4.06
CA VAL A 49 -5.43 5.65 -3.39
C VAL A 49 -6.38 4.63 -2.80
N MET A 50 -6.57 4.66 -1.49
CA MET A 50 -7.58 3.85 -0.83
C MET A 50 -8.97 4.30 -1.27
N PRO A 51 -9.95 3.38 -1.49
CA PRO A 51 -11.32 3.74 -1.84
C PRO A 51 -11.93 4.79 -0.91
N ALA A 52 -11.53 4.81 0.36
CA ALA A 52 -11.95 5.81 1.34
C ALA A 52 -11.63 7.26 0.92
N MET A 53 -10.62 7.50 0.08
CA MET A 53 -10.36 8.85 -0.45
C MET A 53 -11.43 9.36 -1.41
N HIS A 54 -12.21 8.45 -2.00
CA HIS A 54 -13.31 8.76 -2.91
C HIS A 54 -14.67 8.80 -2.21
N LEU A 55 -14.74 8.40 -0.94
CA LEU A 55 -15.95 8.54 -0.15
C LEU A 55 -16.19 10.02 0.10
N ARG A 56 -17.22 10.54 -0.55
CA ARG A 56 -17.74 11.87 -0.23
C ARG A 56 -18.48 11.74 1.08
N GLU A 57 -17.95 12.37 2.09
CA GLU A 57 -18.59 12.37 3.40
C GLU A 57 -19.97 12.99 3.32
N SER A 58 -20.92 12.30 3.90
CA SER A 58 -22.31 12.79 4.05
C SER A 58 -22.41 14.04 4.92
N PHE A 59 -21.29 14.51 5.49
CA PHE A 59 -21.22 15.56 6.51
C PHE A 59 -20.57 16.86 6.03
N GLY A 60 -20.32 17.04 4.75
CA GLY A 60 -20.05 18.34 4.13
C GLY A 60 -18.63 18.90 4.29
N GLU A 61 -17.72 18.25 4.99
CA GLU A 61 -16.32 18.69 5.08
C GLU A 61 -15.45 17.91 4.08
N LYS A 62 -14.83 18.62 3.15
CA LYS A 62 -13.97 18.02 2.13
C LYS A 62 -12.60 17.68 2.72
N GLY A 63 -12.21 16.42 2.66
CA GLY A 63 -10.80 16.08 2.54
C GLY A 63 -10.10 15.58 3.81
N SER A 64 -10.74 15.49 4.99
CA SER A 64 -10.03 15.14 6.23
C SER A 64 -10.11 13.66 6.62
N LEU A 65 -11.16 12.93 6.24
CA LEU A 65 -11.40 11.58 6.74
C LEU A 65 -10.23 10.61 6.52
N PHE A 66 -9.64 10.63 5.32
CA PHE A 66 -8.50 9.77 5.03
C PHE A 66 -7.25 10.18 5.80
N ASP A 67 -6.98 11.47 5.89
CA ASP A 67 -5.82 12.00 6.61
C ASP A 67 -5.98 11.76 8.11
N ASP A 68 -7.18 11.95 8.64
CA ASP A 68 -7.53 11.67 10.03
C ASP A 68 -7.39 10.19 10.35
N PHE A 69 -7.94 9.32 9.50
CA PHE A 69 -7.81 7.86 9.64
C PHE A 69 -6.35 7.42 9.59
N SER A 70 -5.59 7.94 8.61
CA SER A 70 -4.16 7.65 8.46
C SER A 70 -3.36 8.08 9.70
N SER A 71 -3.64 9.28 10.22
CA SER A 71 -3.00 9.79 11.43
C SER A 71 -3.29 8.90 12.64
N VAL A 72 -4.55 8.46 12.81
CA VAL A 72 -4.92 7.52 13.89
C VAL A 72 -4.23 6.18 13.71
N ALA A 73 -4.26 5.60 12.50
CA ALA A 73 -3.64 4.30 12.21
C ALA A 73 -2.14 4.30 12.53
N GLN A 74 -1.44 5.39 12.16
CA GLN A 74 -0.02 5.57 12.48
C GLN A 74 0.22 5.73 13.99
N ARG A 75 -0.60 6.52 14.68
CA ARG A 75 -0.45 6.77 16.14
C ARG A 75 -0.67 5.51 16.97
N VAL A 76 -1.61 4.65 16.58
CA VAL A 76 -1.86 3.37 17.27
C VAL A 76 -1.00 2.22 16.75
N GLY A 77 -0.15 2.47 15.75
CA GLY A 77 0.78 1.49 15.21
C GLY A 77 0.11 0.34 14.43
N VAL A 78 -1.11 0.56 13.92
CA VAL A 78 -1.85 -0.46 13.14
C VAL A 78 -1.36 -0.54 11.71
N TYR A 79 -1.05 0.63 11.11
CA TYR A 79 -0.47 0.72 9.78
C TYR A 79 0.37 1.99 9.68
N THR A 80 1.62 1.83 9.33
CA THR A 80 2.62 2.91 9.28
C THR A 80 3.31 2.95 7.92
N GLY A 81 4.08 3.99 7.68
CA GLY A 81 4.94 4.05 6.51
C GLY A 81 5.98 2.93 6.46
N PHE A 82 6.39 2.39 7.60
CA PHE A 82 7.32 1.24 7.67
C PHE A 82 6.64 -0.05 7.19
N ASP A 83 5.35 -0.27 7.50
CA ASP A 83 4.59 -1.40 6.97
C ASP A 83 4.52 -1.35 5.44
N TYR A 84 4.33 -0.14 4.87
CA TYR A 84 4.36 0.05 3.43
C TYR A 84 5.73 -0.30 2.81
N VAL A 85 6.83 0.10 3.45
CA VAL A 85 8.19 -0.25 3.03
C VAL A 85 8.37 -1.77 3.03
N ASP A 86 7.92 -2.44 4.08
CA ASP A 86 8.02 -3.90 4.20
C ASP A 86 7.18 -4.64 3.16
N ILE A 87 6.02 -4.10 2.79
CA ILE A 87 5.21 -4.63 1.68
C ILE A 87 5.99 -4.55 0.37
N ILE A 88 6.61 -3.41 0.04
CA ILE A 88 7.40 -3.27 -1.20
C ILE A 88 8.57 -4.25 -1.21
N LYS A 89 9.30 -4.39 -0.09
CA LYS A 89 10.39 -5.38 0.04
C LYS A 89 9.91 -6.79 -0.21
N LYS A 90 8.77 -7.16 0.39
CA LYS A 90 8.17 -8.49 0.21
C LYS A 90 7.78 -8.74 -1.25
N LEU A 91 7.18 -7.75 -1.93
CA LEU A 91 6.82 -7.86 -3.33
C LEU A 91 8.06 -8.06 -4.22
N ASN A 92 9.10 -7.24 -4.03
CA ASN A 92 10.36 -7.37 -4.77
C ASN A 92 10.99 -8.76 -4.57
N THR A 93 10.98 -9.29 -3.36
CA THR A 93 11.52 -10.62 -3.04
C THR A 93 10.64 -11.74 -3.60
N MET A 94 9.32 -11.62 -3.45
CA MET A 94 8.37 -12.66 -3.87
C MET A 94 8.36 -12.85 -5.39
N TRP A 95 8.53 -11.76 -6.13
CA TRP A 95 8.59 -11.79 -7.59
C TRP A 95 10.02 -11.84 -8.15
N GLU A 96 11.03 -11.96 -7.27
CA GLU A 96 12.44 -12.04 -7.62
C GLU A 96 12.87 -10.97 -8.63
N ILE A 97 12.43 -9.71 -8.37
CA ILE A 97 12.59 -8.56 -9.29
C ILE A 97 14.06 -8.36 -9.71
N ASP A 98 14.99 -8.63 -8.82
CA ASP A 98 16.44 -8.56 -9.05
C ASP A 98 16.97 -9.61 -10.05
N LYS A 99 16.25 -10.72 -10.21
CA LYS A 99 16.66 -11.84 -11.07
C LYS A 99 16.02 -11.83 -12.46
N ILE A 100 15.06 -10.94 -12.70
CA ILE A 100 14.37 -10.85 -13.98
C ILE A 100 15.34 -10.33 -15.05
N THR A 101 15.50 -11.11 -16.13
CA THR A 101 16.40 -10.82 -17.25
C THR A 101 15.61 -10.59 -18.54
N ASN A 102 16.32 -10.29 -19.63
CA ASN A 102 15.73 -10.04 -20.96
C ASN A 102 14.74 -8.85 -20.97
N LEU A 103 15.06 -7.84 -20.20
CA LEU A 103 14.29 -6.60 -20.13
C LEU A 103 14.72 -5.62 -21.23
N THR A 104 13.75 -4.80 -21.68
CA THR A 104 14.09 -3.60 -22.46
C THR A 104 14.89 -2.61 -21.62
N PRO A 105 15.65 -1.67 -22.23
CA PRO A 105 16.41 -0.66 -21.47
C PRO A 105 15.55 0.19 -20.53
N GLU A 106 14.28 0.43 -20.89
CA GLU A 106 13.30 1.13 -20.07
C GLU A 106 12.89 0.29 -18.86
N ALA A 107 12.64 -0.99 -19.06
CA ALA A 107 12.27 -1.94 -18.01
C ALA A 107 13.43 -2.21 -17.05
N GLU A 108 14.69 -2.17 -17.52
CA GLU A 108 15.86 -2.24 -16.63
C GLU A 108 15.93 -1.03 -15.70
N LYS A 109 15.68 0.18 -16.21
CA LYS A 109 15.57 1.39 -15.37
C LYS A 109 14.43 1.29 -14.37
N ALA A 110 13.31 0.68 -14.79
CA ALA A 110 12.18 0.43 -13.91
C ALA A 110 12.52 -0.55 -12.79
N ARG A 111 13.23 -1.63 -13.10
CA ARG A 111 13.77 -2.58 -12.11
C ARG A 111 14.67 -1.88 -11.10
N ASP A 112 15.62 -1.09 -11.58
CA ASP A 112 16.54 -0.34 -10.72
C ASP A 112 15.81 0.63 -9.78
N PHE A 113 14.77 1.28 -10.28
CA PHE A 113 13.91 2.13 -9.47
C PHE A 113 13.20 1.32 -8.38
N LEU A 114 12.59 0.18 -8.71
CA LEU A 114 11.86 -0.68 -7.78
C LEU A 114 12.76 -1.26 -6.70
N MET A 115 13.98 -1.64 -7.05
CA MET A 115 14.96 -2.15 -6.08
C MET A 115 15.43 -1.08 -5.10
N LYS A 116 15.54 0.17 -5.54
CA LYS A 116 15.94 1.32 -4.68
C LYS A 116 14.78 1.94 -3.90
N LEU A 117 13.54 1.63 -4.30
CA LEU A 117 12.34 2.26 -3.73
C LEU A 117 12.17 2.01 -2.22
N PRO A 118 12.35 0.79 -1.68
CA PRO A 118 12.21 0.55 -0.25
C PRO A 118 13.10 1.44 0.60
N ASP A 119 14.37 1.57 0.25
CA ASP A 119 15.33 2.39 1.01
C ASP A 119 15.00 3.88 0.93
N ARG A 120 14.52 4.32 -0.24
CA ARG A 120 14.05 5.70 -0.42
C ARG A 120 12.83 5.98 0.44
N MET A 121 11.86 5.09 0.43
CA MET A 121 10.63 5.21 1.23
C MET A 121 10.93 5.12 2.72
N TYR A 122 11.84 4.26 3.14
CA TYR A 122 12.28 4.17 4.52
C TYR A 122 12.79 5.53 5.04
N ARG A 123 13.71 6.18 4.30
CA ARG A 123 14.25 7.50 4.66
C ARG A 123 13.19 8.61 4.70
N ILE A 124 12.18 8.52 3.85
CA ILE A 124 11.03 9.45 3.88
C ILE A 124 10.22 9.20 5.15
N THR A 125 9.91 7.94 5.44
CA THR A 125 9.11 7.54 6.61
C THR A 125 9.76 7.93 7.93
N GLU A 126 11.08 7.82 8.06
CA GLU A 126 11.82 8.27 9.24
C GLU A 126 11.64 9.77 9.55
N ARG A 127 11.30 10.57 8.54
CA ARG A 127 11.13 12.02 8.67
C ARG A 127 9.67 12.44 8.85
N ILE A 128 8.74 11.51 8.75
CA ILE A 128 7.31 11.80 8.94
C ILE A 128 7.05 12.06 10.41
N VAL A 129 6.56 13.25 10.70
CA VAL A 129 6.01 13.59 12.02
C VAL A 129 4.50 13.38 11.94
N VAL A 130 3.99 12.43 12.71
CA VAL A 130 2.54 12.20 12.80
C VAL A 130 1.91 13.32 13.58
N PRO A 131 0.96 14.07 13.03
CA PRO A 131 0.32 15.16 13.72
C PRO A 131 -0.40 14.69 14.99
N ASP A 132 -0.25 15.40 16.09
CA ASP A 132 -1.04 15.19 17.31
C ASP A 132 -2.38 15.92 17.19
N THR A 133 -3.19 15.47 16.23
CA THR A 133 -4.51 16.05 15.99
C THR A 133 -5.51 15.51 16.99
N LYS A 134 -6.23 16.38 17.66
CA LYS A 134 -7.39 16.00 18.48
C LYS A 134 -8.59 15.86 17.55
N PHE A 135 -9.10 14.64 17.42
CA PHE A 135 -10.30 14.37 16.64
C PHE A 135 -11.55 14.64 17.47
N ASN A 136 -12.47 15.39 16.91
CA ASN A 136 -13.78 15.63 17.52
C ASN A 136 -14.84 14.82 16.77
N PHE A 137 -15.07 13.60 17.21
CA PHE A 137 -16.08 12.70 16.64
C PHE A 137 -17.47 13.09 17.14
N LYS A 138 -18.09 14.08 16.50
CA LYS A 138 -19.44 14.55 16.87
C LYS A 138 -20.51 13.45 16.87
N TRP A 139 -20.33 12.42 16.04
CA TRP A 139 -21.24 11.28 15.95
C TRP A 139 -21.09 10.27 17.11
N MET A 140 -20.04 10.39 17.92
CA MET A 140 -19.84 9.56 19.12
C MET A 140 -20.31 10.25 20.41
N LEU A 141 -20.72 11.49 20.32
CA LEU A 141 -21.26 12.18 21.50
C LEU A 141 -22.73 11.79 21.67
N PRO A 142 -23.16 11.43 22.89
CA PRO A 142 -24.59 11.27 23.16
C PRO A 142 -25.29 12.61 22.90
N ALA A 143 -26.48 12.51 22.31
CA ALA A 143 -27.34 13.65 22.04
C ALA A 143 -27.73 14.37 23.33
#